data_78bafd161b2188e8095d1b4ba78d0578
#
_entry.id   78bafd161b2188e8095d1b4ba78d0578
#
_cell.length_a   1.000
_cell.length_b   1.000
_cell.length_c   1.000
_cell.angle_alpha   90.00
_cell.angle_beta   90.00
_cell.angle_gamma   90.00
#
_symmetry.space_group_name_H-M   'P 1'
#
loop_
_entity.id
_entity.type
_entity.pdbx_description
1 polymer ?
#
loop_
_entity_poly.entity_id
_entity_poly.type
_entity_poly.pdbx_seq_one_letter_code
_entity_poly.pdbx_strand_id
1 'polypeptide(L)'
;SSINVRKVLWACEEIGIAYTREDSAPEMALNPNGLVPVMVDRDFVLWESNTILRYLANKWRATSLLPTEPSARAEVERWIDWQATEFNTAWRYAFSALVRRNPAFDDSRWIEASKADWTRMVGILDDALTRHLYVAGDSFTLADVPIGLSVNRWFMTPMDQPSFPAVTAYYDRLSRRPAFLTHGRNGIP
;
A
#
# COMPACT_ATOMS: atom_id res chain seq x y z
N SER A 1 -10.02 -7.27 -5.69
CA SER A 1 -9.71 -7.41 -4.26
C SER A 1 -9.24 -6.06 -3.70
N SER A 2 -9.48 -5.83 -2.39
CA SER A 2 -9.10 -4.55 -1.75
C SER A 2 -7.58 -4.44 -1.60
N ILE A 3 -7.00 -3.28 -1.97
CA ILE A 3 -5.58 -3.00 -1.71
C ILE A 3 -5.25 -3.12 -0.21
N ASN A 4 -6.20 -2.72 0.67
CA ASN A 4 -5.99 -2.77 2.11
C ASN A 4 -5.94 -4.21 2.65
N VAL A 5 -6.69 -5.14 2.08
CA VAL A 5 -6.58 -6.58 2.37
C VAL A 5 -5.21 -7.09 1.91
N ARG A 6 -4.81 -6.74 0.69
CA ARG A 6 -3.52 -7.16 0.10
C ARG A 6 -2.32 -6.68 0.93
N LYS A 7 -2.39 -5.48 1.53
CA LYS A 7 -1.37 -5.00 2.49
C LYS A 7 -1.17 -5.99 3.64
N VAL A 8 -2.27 -6.40 4.28
CA VAL A 8 -2.21 -7.29 5.45
C VAL A 8 -1.67 -8.67 5.07
N LEU A 9 -2.17 -9.24 3.97
CA LEU A 9 -1.73 -10.56 3.50
C LEU A 9 -0.24 -10.55 3.14
N TRP A 10 0.23 -9.52 2.43
CA TRP A 10 1.64 -9.38 2.09
C TRP A 10 2.51 -9.25 3.34
N ALA A 11 2.10 -8.41 4.31
CA ALA A 11 2.84 -8.28 5.56
C ALA A 11 2.89 -9.60 6.34
N CYS A 12 1.81 -10.39 6.38
CA CYS A 12 1.80 -11.70 7.00
C CYS A 12 2.83 -12.64 6.37
N GLU A 13 2.93 -12.68 5.06
CA GLU A 13 3.92 -13.52 4.36
C GLU A 13 5.36 -13.05 4.63
N GLU A 14 5.62 -11.73 4.62
CA GLU A 14 6.96 -11.20 4.92
C GLU A 14 7.41 -11.46 6.36
N ILE A 15 6.47 -11.52 7.30
CA ILE A 15 6.74 -11.81 8.71
C ILE A 15 6.79 -13.33 8.97
N GLY A 16 6.18 -14.14 8.09
CA GLY A 16 6.05 -15.59 8.27
C GLY A 16 4.89 -15.97 9.21
N ILE A 17 3.79 -15.22 9.19
CA ILE A 17 2.62 -15.47 10.04
C ILE A 17 1.66 -16.41 9.31
N ALA A 18 1.29 -17.51 9.98
CA ALA A 18 0.16 -18.32 9.55
C ALA A 18 -1.16 -17.65 9.94
N TYR A 19 -2.11 -17.61 9.00
CA TYR A 19 -3.43 -17.02 9.21
C TYR A 19 -4.53 -17.83 8.53
N THR A 20 -5.75 -17.69 9.00
CA THR A 20 -6.96 -18.13 8.30
C THR A 20 -7.63 -16.90 7.68
N ARG A 21 -7.98 -17.00 6.41
CA ARG A 21 -8.69 -15.92 5.70
C ARG A 21 -10.16 -16.28 5.53
N GLU A 22 -11.01 -15.32 5.84
CA GLU A 22 -12.45 -15.38 5.57
C GLU A 22 -12.80 -14.31 4.54
N ASP A 23 -13.49 -14.71 3.46
CA ASP A 23 -13.89 -13.83 2.35
C ASP A 23 -15.35 -13.35 2.50
N SER A 24 -15.80 -13.11 3.73
CA SER A 24 -17.10 -12.51 4.05
C SER A 24 -16.99 -10.99 4.25
N ALA A 25 -18.10 -10.30 4.07
CA ALA A 25 -18.19 -8.91 4.51
C ALA A 25 -18.10 -8.88 6.05
N PRO A 26 -17.30 -7.95 6.63
CA PRO A 26 -17.21 -7.86 8.08
C PRO A 26 -18.53 -7.40 8.66
N GLU A 27 -18.88 -7.96 9.81
CA GLU A 27 -19.99 -7.44 10.60
C GLU A 27 -19.69 -6.01 11.06
N MET A 28 -20.71 -5.15 11.08
CA MET A 28 -20.57 -3.77 11.56
C MET A 28 -20.10 -3.71 13.03
N ALA A 29 -20.36 -4.77 13.80
CA ALA A 29 -19.85 -4.92 15.16
C ALA A 29 -18.31 -5.05 15.22
N LEU A 30 -17.69 -5.58 14.16
CA LEU A 30 -16.22 -5.76 14.09
C LEU A 30 -15.51 -4.54 13.49
N ASN A 31 -16.16 -3.84 12.57
CA ASN A 31 -15.66 -2.60 11.99
C ASN A 31 -16.84 -1.64 11.72
N PRO A 32 -16.93 -0.52 12.44
CA PRO A 32 -18.06 0.41 12.30
C PRO A 32 -18.18 1.03 10.89
N ASN A 33 -17.12 0.96 10.07
CA ASN A 33 -17.16 1.42 8.68
C ASN A 33 -17.70 0.35 7.71
N GLY A 34 -17.92 -0.90 8.15
CA GLY A 34 -18.32 -2.01 7.30
C GLY A 34 -17.30 -2.36 6.20
N LEU A 35 -16.01 -2.04 6.41
CA LEU A 35 -14.94 -2.18 5.42
C LEU A 35 -13.93 -3.26 5.83
N VAL A 36 -13.25 -3.82 4.83
CA VAL A 36 -12.14 -4.76 5.00
C VAL A 36 -10.79 -4.05 4.84
N PRO A 37 -9.72 -4.55 5.48
CA PRO A 37 -9.65 -5.75 6.33
C PRO A 37 -10.14 -5.52 7.77
N VAL A 38 -10.55 -6.62 8.39
CA VAL A 38 -10.65 -6.77 9.83
C VAL A 38 -9.74 -7.93 10.24
N MET A 39 -8.95 -7.75 11.26
CA MET A 39 -8.12 -8.79 11.86
C MET A 39 -8.70 -9.17 13.22
N VAL A 40 -8.78 -10.45 13.48
CA VAL A 40 -9.14 -11.00 14.79
C VAL A 40 -7.94 -11.79 15.31
N ASP A 41 -7.47 -11.44 16.50
CA ASP A 41 -6.38 -12.13 17.19
C ASP A 41 -6.85 -12.52 18.58
N ARG A 42 -7.40 -13.72 18.72
CA ARG A 42 -8.17 -14.17 19.88
C ARG A 42 -9.38 -13.26 20.12
N ASP A 43 -9.42 -12.57 21.24
CA ASP A 43 -10.50 -11.64 21.58
C ASP A 43 -10.23 -10.20 21.10
N PHE A 44 -9.05 -9.94 20.49
CA PHE A 44 -8.67 -8.62 20.00
C PHE A 44 -9.06 -8.44 18.54
N VAL A 45 -9.95 -7.48 18.30
CA VAL A 45 -10.41 -7.09 16.95
C VAL A 45 -9.73 -5.80 16.55
N LEU A 46 -9.17 -5.76 15.34
CA LEU A 46 -8.47 -4.59 14.82
C LEU A 46 -8.84 -4.35 13.35
N TRP A 47 -9.18 -3.13 13.04
CA TRP A 47 -9.36 -2.61 11.69
C TRP A 47 -8.36 -1.47 11.41
N GLU A 48 -8.37 -0.87 10.21
CA GLU A 48 -7.32 -0.04 9.63
C GLU A 48 -6.06 -0.82 9.23
N SER A 49 -5.93 -1.04 7.93
CA SER A 49 -4.87 -1.91 7.38
C SER A 49 -3.47 -1.51 7.83
N ASN A 50 -3.14 -0.22 7.84
CA ASN A 50 -1.82 0.26 8.26
C ASN A 50 -1.58 0.08 9.78
N THR A 51 -2.64 0.15 10.59
CA THR A 51 -2.57 -0.17 12.02
C THR A 51 -2.37 -1.67 12.24
N ILE A 52 -3.06 -2.50 11.46
CA ILE A 52 -2.86 -3.96 11.47
C ILE A 52 -1.40 -4.31 11.13
N LEU A 53 -0.83 -3.68 10.09
CA LEU A 53 0.58 -3.88 9.74
C LEU A 53 1.53 -3.61 10.91
N ARG A 54 1.37 -2.45 11.56
CA ARG A 54 2.19 -2.07 12.72
C ARG A 54 2.00 -3.02 13.90
N TYR A 55 0.77 -3.43 14.17
CA TYR A 55 0.45 -4.40 15.20
C TYR A 55 1.15 -5.74 14.95
N LEU A 56 1.03 -6.28 13.74
CA LEU A 56 1.64 -7.55 13.36
C LEU A 56 3.17 -7.48 13.49
N ALA A 57 3.80 -6.45 12.93
CA ALA A 57 5.26 -6.28 13.02
C ALA A 57 5.75 -6.18 14.46
N ASN A 58 5.02 -5.47 15.34
CA ASN A 58 5.35 -5.38 16.76
C ASN A 58 5.15 -6.72 17.49
N LYS A 59 4.01 -7.37 17.31
CA LYS A 59 3.66 -8.62 18.00
C LYS A 59 4.65 -9.74 17.69
N TRP A 60 5.07 -9.87 16.44
CA TRP A 60 6.02 -10.88 15.99
C TRP A 60 7.48 -10.39 15.99
N ARG A 61 7.75 -9.22 16.57
CA ARG A 61 9.08 -8.64 16.70
C ARG A 61 9.85 -8.59 15.37
N ALA A 62 9.15 -8.24 14.31
CA ALA A 62 9.74 -8.10 12.97
C ALA A 62 10.52 -6.77 12.86
N THR A 63 11.59 -6.64 13.64
CA THR A 63 12.36 -5.39 13.81
C THR A 63 13.10 -4.96 12.56
N SER A 64 13.35 -5.88 11.63
CA SER A 64 13.88 -5.57 10.30
C SER A 64 12.86 -4.84 9.42
N LEU A 65 11.56 -5.09 9.64
CA LEU A 65 10.48 -4.43 8.91
C LEU A 65 10.01 -3.15 9.60
N LEU A 66 9.97 -3.14 10.94
CA LEU A 66 9.58 -2.00 11.76
C LEU A 66 10.57 -1.84 12.91
N PRO A 67 11.59 -0.97 12.77
CA PRO A 67 12.61 -0.77 13.79
C PRO A 67 12.04 -0.33 15.13
N THR A 68 12.77 -0.62 16.20
CA THR A 68 12.43 -0.18 17.57
C THR A 68 13.09 1.14 17.92
N GLU A 69 14.19 1.50 17.25
CA GLU A 69 14.85 2.79 17.44
C GLU A 69 13.93 3.90 16.90
N PRO A 70 13.66 4.97 17.70
CA PRO A 70 12.62 5.94 17.37
C PRO A 70 12.77 6.65 16.03
N SER A 71 13.98 7.09 15.65
CA SER A 71 14.18 7.81 14.39
C SER A 71 14.08 6.87 13.18
N ALA A 72 14.67 5.69 13.24
CA ALA A 72 14.56 4.69 12.19
C ALA A 72 13.09 4.23 12.01
N ARG A 73 12.35 4.11 13.12
CA ARG A 73 10.92 3.81 13.10
C ARG A 73 10.12 4.93 12.45
N ALA A 74 10.40 6.17 12.79
CA ALA A 74 9.72 7.33 12.22
C ALA A 74 9.92 7.43 10.71
N GLU A 75 11.11 7.07 10.19
CA GLU A 75 11.39 6.99 8.76
C GLU A 75 10.44 6.00 8.05
N VAL A 76 10.16 4.85 8.65
CA VAL A 76 9.22 3.87 8.11
C VAL A 76 7.78 4.37 8.23
N GLU A 77 7.39 4.84 9.41
CA GLU A 77 6.01 5.23 9.69
C GLU A 77 5.55 6.43 8.86
N ARG A 78 6.42 7.41 8.59
CA ARG A 78 6.06 8.57 7.75
C ARG A 78 5.65 8.16 6.33
N TRP A 79 6.30 7.16 5.72
CA TRP A 79 5.91 6.67 4.39
C TRP A 79 4.61 5.87 4.40
N ILE A 80 4.33 5.15 5.49
CA ILE A 80 3.05 4.46 5.67
C ILE A 80 1.92 5.48 5.77
N ASP A 81 2.12 6.55 6.54
CA ASP A 81 1.12 7.59 6.73
C ASP A 81 0.98 8.46 5.49
N TRP A 82 2.08 8.85 4.84
CA TRP A 82 2.05 9.55 3.55
C TRP A 82 1.28 8.78 2.47
N GLN A 83 1.44 7.46 2.42
CA GLN A 83 0.66 6.63 1.49
C GLN A 83 -0.84 6.70 1.80
N ALA A 84 -1.22 6.67 3.07
CA ALA A 84 -2.62 6.65 3.47
C ALA A 84 -3.31 8.00 3.24
N THR A 85 -2.60 9.11 3.39
CA THR A 85 -3.12 10.47 3.29
C THR A 85 -2.92 11.05 1.90
N GLU A 86 -1.69 11.39 1.55
CA GLU A 86 -1.36 12.13 0.33
C GLU A 86 -1.48 11.26 -0.92
N PHE A 87 -0.76 10.12 -0.95
CA PHE A 87 -0.70 9.28 -2.12
C PHE A 87 -2.06 8.65 -2.44
N ASN A 88 -2.73 8.12 -1.42
CA ASN A 88 -4.06 7.51 -1.58
C ASN A 88 -5.12 8.52 -2.05
N THR A 89 -5.06 9.74 -1.55
CA THR A 89 -5.97 10.82 -1.95
C THR A 89 -5.76 11.23 -3.41
N ALA A 90 -4.49 11.36 -3.83
CA ALA A 90 -4.15 11.81 -5.17
C ALA A 90 -4.71 10.91 -6.29
N TRP A 91 -4.58 9.57 -6.16
CA TRP A 91 -5.02 8.66 -7.22
C TRP A 91 -6.50 8.26 -7.16
N ARG A 92 -7.18 8.54 -6.05
CA ARG A 92 -8.51 7.97 -5.77
C ARG A 92 -9.54 8.26 -6.86
N TYR A 93 -9.62 9.50 -7.35
CA TYR A 93 -10.61 9.89 -8.35
C TYR A 93 -10.30 9.23 -9.71
N ALA A 94 -9.09 9.41 -10.22
CA ALA A 94 -8.68 8.84 -11.50
C ALA A 94 -8.79 7.30 -11.51
N PHE A 95 -8.36 6.62 -10.45
CA PHE A 95 -8.47 5.17 -10.34
C PHE A 95 -9.93 4.69 -10.30
N SER A 96 -10.82 5.43 -9.60
CA SER A 96 -12.24 5.09 -9.54
C SER A 96 -12.93 5.27 -10.90
N ALA A 97 -12.52 6.28 -11.67
CA ALA A 97 -13.01 6.52 -13.02
C ALA A 97 -12.46 5.48 -14.02
N LEU A 98 -11.12 5.39 -14.12
CA LEU A 98 -10.46 4.69 -15.22
C LEU A 98 -10.41 3.17 -15.04
N VAL A 99 -10.27 2.70 -13.80
CA VAL A 99 -10.14 1.26 -13.49
C VAL A 99 -11.46 0.68 -13.00
N ARG A 100 -12.10 1.34 -12.03
CA ARG A 100 -13.37 0.84 -11.47
C ARG A 100 -14.58 1.18 -12.32
N ARG A 101 -14.45 2.14 -13.25
CA ARG A 101 -15.53 2.63 -14.10
C ARG A 101 -16.76 3.05 -13.30
N ASN A 102 -16.53 3.67 -12.15
CA ASN A 102 -17.59 4.09 -11.26
C ASN A 102 -18.20 5.40 -11.77
N PRO A 103 -19.50 5.43 -12.14
CA PRO A 103 -20.14 6.61 -12.73
C PRO A 103 -20.20 7.83 -11.80
N ALA A 104 -19.98 7.67 -10.49
CA ALA A 104 -19.85 8.79 -9.58
C ALA A 104 -18.52 9.56 -9.73
N PHE A 105 -17.60 9.10 -10.60
CA PHE A 105 -16.27 9.66 -10.83
C PHE A 105 -16.04 9.92 -12.33
N ASP A 106 -17.02 10.47 -13.06
CA ASP A 106 -16.98 10.63 -14.52
C ASP A 106 -16.67 12.07 -14.99
N ASP A 107 -16.50 13.05 -14.08
CA ASP A 107 -16.12 14.41 -14.45
C ASP A 107 -14.66 14.46 -14.94
N SER A 108 -14.48 14.77 -16.22
CA SER A 108 -13.18 14.80 -16.88
C SER A 108 -12.18 15.78 -16.23
N ARG A 109 -12.66 16.89 -15.66
CA ARG A 109 -11.81 17.88 -14.99
C ARG A 109 -11.19 17.29 -13.71
N TRP A 110 -11.98 16.55 -12.95
CA TRP A 110 -11.50 15.89 -11.74
C TRP A 110 -10.64 14.68 -12.05
N ILE A 111 -10.89 13.97 -13.16
CA ILE A 111 -10.01 12.91 -13.65
C ILE A 111 -8.63 13.47 -13.95
N GLU A 112 -8.55 14.56 -14.75
CA GLU A 112 -7.27 15.18 -15.13
C GLU A 112 -6.54 15.79 -13.91
N ALA A 113 -7.25 16.44 -13.00
CA ALA A 113 -6.68 16.94 -11.76
C ALA A 113 -6.08 15.81 -10.90
N SER A 114 -6.80 14.70 -10.73
CA SER A 114 -6.32 13.53 -9.99
C SER A 114 -5.12 12.85 -10.67
N LYS A 115 -5.10 12.78 -12.01
CA LYS A 115 -3.92 12.26 -12.76
C LYS A 115 -2.68 13.14 -12.53
N ALA A 116 -2.85 14.47 -12.57
CA ALA A 116 -1.77 15.41 -12.32
C ALA A 116 -1.23 15.29 -10.88
N ASP A 117 -2.13 15.25 -9.89
CA ASP A 117 -1.74 15.04 -8.49
C ASP A 117 -1.06 13.70 -8.27
N TRP A 118 -1.57 12.63 -8.87
CA TRP A 118 -0.94 11.31 -8.79
C TRP A 118 0.45 11.30 -9.39
N THR A 119 0.62 11.91 -10.57
CA THR A 119 1.92 12.08 -11.23
C THR A 119 2.91 12.84 -10.33
N ARG A 120 2.45 13.92 -9.68
CA ARG A 120 3.27 14.67 -8.72
C ARG A 120 3.70 13.81 -7.52
N MET A 121 2.81 12.99 -6.98
CA MET A 121 3.15 12.08 -5.87
C MET A 121 4.16 11.01 -6.30
N VAL A 122 4.00 10.43 -7.49
CA VAL A 122 4.97 9.47 -8.03
C VAL A 122 6.33 10.14 -8.26
N GLY A 123 6.36 11.41 -8.67
CA GLY A 123 7.60 12.19 -8.77
C GLY A 123 8.32 12.36 -7.42
N ILE A 124 7.59 12.64 -6.34
CA ILE A 124 8.17 12.68 -4.97
C ILE A 124 8.79 11.32 -4.59
N LEU A 125 8.11 10.23 -4.95
CA LEU A 125 8.60 8.88 -4.69
C LEU A 125 9.83 8.57 -5.54
N ASP A 126 9.85 8.98 -6.82
CA ASP A 126 10.99 8.80 -7.71
C ASP A 126 12.23 9.51 -7.16
N ASP A 127 12.09 10.77 -6.75
CA ASP A 127 13.16 11.55 -6.13
C ASP A 127 13.72 10.88 -4.86
N ALA A 128 12.87 10.34 -4.01
CA ALA A 128 13.30 9.60 -2.82
C ALA A 128 14.10 8.34 -3.18
N LEU A 129 13.61 7.59 -4.17
CA LEU A 129 14.21 6.34 -4.63
C LEU A 129 15.49 6.52 -5.46
N THR A 130 15.84 7.74 -5.86
CA THR A 130 17.18 8.03 -6.42
C THR A 130 18.29 7.91 -5.37
N ARG A 131 17.97 8.09 -4.10
CA ARG A 131 18.91 8.09 -2.98
C ARG A 131 18.98 6.77 -2.23
N HIS A 132 17.94 5.96 -2.33
CA HIS A 132 17.79 4.72 -1.57
C HIS A 132 17.18 3.60 -2.42
N LEU A 133 17.47 2.37 -2.04
CA LEU A 133 16.90 1.20 -2.72
C LEU A 133 15.42 0.98 -2.41
N TYR A 134 14.97 1.38 -1.21
CA TYR A 134 13.60 1.27 -0.73
C TYR A 134 13.15 2.61 -0.14
N VAL A 135 11.87 2.76 0.13
CA VAL A 135 11.32 4.07 0.48
C VAL A 135 11.84 4.65 1.79
N ALA A 136 12.19 3.80 2.76
CA ALA A 136 12.71 4.21 4.06
C ALA A 136 14.22 3.95 4.23
N GLY A 137 14.96 3.68 3.15
CA GLY A 137 16.41 3.40 3.19
C GLY A 137 16.83 2.30 2.23
N ASP A 138 17.92 1.60 2.54
CA ASP A 138 18.50 0.60 1.64
C ASP A 138 18.03 -0.83 1.90
N SER A 139 17.13 -1.02 2.85
CA SER A 139 16.51 -2.30 3.19
C SER A 139 14.99 -2.23 3.06
N PHE A 140 14.38 -3.35 2.65
CA PHE A 140 12.93 -3.50 2.61
C PHE A 140 12.34 -3.36 4.02
N THR A 141 11.31 -2.53 4.15
CA THR A 141 10.62 -2.25 5.41
C THR A 141 9.10 -2.38 5.27
N LEU A 142 8.40 -2.22 6.38
CA LEU A 142 6.94 -2.25 6.40
C LEU A 142 6.32 -1.15 5.52
N ALA A 143 7.03 -0.04 5.30
CA ALA A 143 6.58 1.05 4.43
C ALA A 143 6.45 0.63 2.95
N ASP A 144 7.29 -0.30 2.50
CA ASP A 144 7.29 -0.76 1.11
C ASP A 144 6.04 -1.58 0.76
N VAL A 145 5.33 -2.08 1.76
CA VAL A 145 4.08 -2.83 1.55
C VAL A 145 2.96 -1.93 0.99
N PRO A 146 2.53 -0.86 1.65
CA PRO A 146 1.51 0.04 1.11
C PRO A 146 1.98 0.82 -0.11
N ILE A 147 3.26 1.24 -0.14
CA ILE A 147 3.83 1.98 -1.28
C ILE A 147 3.92 1.08 -2.50
N GLY A 148 4.45 -0.13 -2.39
CA GLY A 148 4.57 -1.07 -3.51
C GLY A 148 3.23 -1.43 -4.14
N LEU A 149 2.18 -1.61 -3.34
CA LEU A 149 0.83 -1.82 -3.86
C LEU A 149 0.26 -0.58 -4.57
N SER A 150 0.58 0.62 -4.08
CA SER A 150 0.18 1.86 -4.73
C SER A 150 0.93 2.09 -6.04
N VAL A 151 2.21 1.72 -6.10
CA VAL A 151 3.02 1.72 -7.35
C VAL A 151 2.48 0.69 -8.34
N ASN A 152 2.05 -0.50 -7.89
CA ASN A 152 1.38 -1.46 -8.77
C ASN A 152 0.11 -0.85 -9.39
N ARG A 153 -0.70 -0.12 -8.61
CA ARG A 153 -1.86 0.61 -9.16
C ARG A 153 -1.48 1.63 -10.21
N TRP A 154 -0.40 2.39 -9.94
CA TRP A 154 0.12 3.35 -10.92
C TRP A 154 0.36 2.66 -12.26
N PHE A 155 1.20 1.63 -12.30
CA PHE A 155 1.55 0.95 -13.54
C PHE A 155 0.37 0.22 -14.22
N MET A 156 -0.65 -0.16 -13.48
CA MET A 156 -1.82 -0.88 -14.00
C MET A 156 -2.99 0.02 -14.38
N THR A 157 -2.92 1.32 -14.12
CA THR A 157 -3.98 2.24 -14.51
C THR A 157 -3.80 2.68 -15.97
N PRO A 158 -4.84 2.56 -16.82
CA PRO A 158 -4.76 2.90 -18.24
C PRO A 158 -4.79 4.43 -18.44
N MET A 159 -3.63 5.07 -18.32
CA MET A 159 -3.42 6.49 -18.56
C MET A 159 -1.99 6.74 -19.05
N ASP A 160 -1.77 7.86 -19.73
CA ASP A 160 -0.43 8.29 -20.10
C ASP A 160 0.38 8.59 -18.83
N GLN A 161 1.55 8.00 -18.72
CA GLN A 161 2.43 8.10 -17.56
C GLN A 161 3.80 8.62 -18.00
N PRO A 162 4.32 9.67 -17.38
CA PRO A 162 5.70 10.07 -17.59
C PRO A 162 6.65 8.99 -17.05
N SER A 163 7.88 9.00 -17.55
CA SER A 163 8.91 8.07 -17.11
C SER A 163 9.42 8.44 -15.71
N PHE A 164 9.41 7.47 -14.81
CA PHE A 164 9.97 7.53 -13.46
C PHE A 164 10.96 6.36 -13.27
N PRO A 165 12.24 6.53 -13.65
CA PRO A 165 13.18 5.43 -13.69
C PRO A 165 13.46 4.78 -12.33
N ALA A 166 13.53 5.58 -11.26
CA ALA A 166 13.79 5.06 -9.92
C ALA A 166 12.59 4.26 -9.38
N VAL A 167 11.36 4.73 -9.63
CA VAL A 167 10.13 3.98 -9.30
C VAL A 167 10.04 2.68 -10.12
N THR A 168 10.43 2.71 -11.38
CA THR A 168 10.46 1.49 -12.22
C THR A 168 11.46 0.48 -11.66
N ALA A 169 12.67 0.91 -11.35
CA ALA A 169 13.70 0.05 -10.75
C ALA A 169 13.26 -0.52 -9.37
N TYR A 170 12.57 0.29 -8.58
CA TYR A 170 11.98 -0.14 -7.31
C TYR A 170 10.91 -1.20 -7.52
N TYR A 171 9.98 -0.99 -8.46
CA TYR A 171 8.93 -1.95 -8.79
C TYR A 171 9.49 -3.30 -9.26
N ASP A 172 10.54 -3.27 -10.09
CA ASP A 172 11.24 -4.49 -10.52
C ASP A 172 11.99 -5.17 -9.37
N ARG A 173 12.53 -4.40 -8.42
CA ARG A 173 13.15 -4.93 -7.21
C ARG A 173 12.13 -5.62 -6.31
N LEU A 174 10.97 -5.00 -6.08
CA LEU A 174 9.87 -5.63 -5.35
C LEU A 174 9.38 -6.91 -6.04
N SER A 175 9.41 -6.96 -7.37
CA SER A 175 8.99 -8.13 -8.16
C SER A 175 9.91 -9.36 -7.99
N ARG A 176 11.03 -9.23 -7.27
CA ARG A 176 11.87 -10.37 -6.86
C ARG A 176 11.40 -11.00 -5.54
N ARG A 177 10.42 -10.40 -4.87
CA ARG A 177 9.84 -10.90 -3.62
C ARG A 177 8.62 -11.77 -3.94
N PRO A 178 8.59 -13.06 -3.52
CA PRO A 178 7.44 -13.92 -3.80
C PRO A 178 6.12 -13.37 -3.28
N ALA A 179 6.11 -12.80 -2.08
CA ALA A 179 4.91 -12.21 -1.49
C ALA A 179 4.38 -11.01 -2.31
N PHE A 180 5.27 -10.21 -2.92
CA PHE A 180 4.84 -9.14 -3.83
C PHE A 180 4.24 -9.68 -5.14
N LEU A 181 4.76 -10.77 -5.68
CA LEU A 181 4.15 -11.41 -6.86
C LEU A 181 2.77 -11.97 -6.53
N THR A 182 2.57 -12.50 -5.33
CA THR A 182 1.27 -13.01 -4.86
C THR A 182 0.26 -11.90 -4.64
N HIS A 183 0.64 -10.83 -3.95
CA HIS A 183 -0.29 -9.81 -3.46
C HIS A 183 -0.22 -8.46 -4.18
N GLY A 184 0.87 -8.17 -4.87
CA GLY A 184 1.12 -6.93 -5.60
C GLY A 184 0.99 -7.11 -7.12
N ARG A 185 2.06 -7.55 -7.77
CA ARG A 185 2.16 -7.70 -9.24
C ARG A 185 1.49 -9.01 -9.72
N ASN A 186 0.22 -9.14 -9.46
CA ASN A 186 -0.58 -10.34 -9.73
C ASN A 186 -1.68 -10.14 -10.79
N GLY A 187 -1.58 -9.10 -11.60
CA GLY A 187 -2.58 -8.76 -12.61
C GLY A 187 -3.80 -8.00 -12.07
N ILE A 188 -3.83 -7.64 -10.79
CA ILE A 188 -4.91 -6.88 -10.16
C ILE A 188 -4.38 -5.49 -9.76
N PRO A 189 -5.01 -4.39 -10.22
CA PRO A 189 -4.64 -3.02 -9.87
C PRO A 189 -4.98 -2.66 -8.41
#